data_05aec8cffac16797ae4e80ba2a4f4926
#
_entry.id   05aec8cffac16797ae4e80ba2a4f4926
#
_cell.length_a   1.000
_cell.length_b   1.000
_cell.length_c   1.000
_cell.angle_alpha   90.00
_cell.angle_beta   90.00
_cell.angle_gamma   90.00
#
_symmetry.space_group_name_H-M   'P 1'
#
loop_
_entity.id
_entity.type
_entity.pdbx_description
1 polymer ?
#
loop_
_entity_poly.entity_id
_entity_poly.type
_entity_poly.pdbx_seq_one_letter_code
_entity_poly.pdbx_strand_id
1 'polypeptide(L)'
;MGEVQREKVAVIIGPTAVGKTKLSIDLAKALNGEIISGDSMQIYRTMDIGTAKVTKEEMDGIPHYMVDIKNPEDSFSVAEFQERVRKHIREITERGKLPIIVGGTGLYIQSVLFDYQFTDDAGDTIYREQMEKLALERGVEYVHKKLQEVDPESAERIHANNVRRVIRALEIFHTTGEKMSEQLEKQENELLYDVSLIGLTMDREMLYDRINLRVDIMMDQGLLEEVEGLYNRGIRDCQSIQAIGYKEIYDYFEDRVSLEEAVSQLKTNSRRYAKRQLTWFRNKMDVTWFDVTGGEKMSEILRYIEGKLQLKSNNSK
;
A
#
# COMPACT_ATOMS: atom_id res chain seq x y z
N MET A 1 -3.26 14.27 -35.66
CA MET A 1 -3.66 14.18 -34.24
C MET A 1 -2.36 14.17 -33.48
N GLY A 2 -2.04 15.23 -32.70
CA GLY A 2 -0.83 15.25 -31.87
C GLY A 2 -0.92 14.16 -30.82
N GLU A 3 0.15 13.38 -30.64
CA GLU A 3 0.27 12.47 -29.51
C GLU A 3 0.06 13.29 -28.22
N VAL A 4 -0.94 12.93 -27.44
CA VAL A 4 -1.13 13.50 -26.10
C VAL A 4 0.08 13.02 -25.28
N GLN A 5 0.97 13.93 -24.97
CA GLN A 5 2.17 13.62 -24.18
C GLN A 5 1.70 13.20 -22.79
N ARG A 6 1.91 11.92 -22.44
CA ARG A 6 1.55 11.38 -21.11
C ARG A 6 2.41 12.05 -20.04
N GLU A 7 1.82 12.28 -18.87
CA GLU A 7 2.54 12.77 -17.68
C GLU A 7 3.61 11.75 -17.26
N LYS A 8 4.79 12.24 -16.87
CA LYS A 8 5.91 11.42 -16.44
C LYS A 8 5.82 11.15 -14.94
N VAL A 9 5.96 9.90 -14.52
CA VAL A 9 5.88 9.49 -13.12
C VAL A 9 6.99 8.51 -12.79
N ALA A 10 7.77 8.80 -11.74
CA ALA A 10 8.67 7.82 -11.16
C ALA A 10 7.96 7.06 -10.03
N VAL A 11 8.15 5.74 -9.95
CA VAL A 11 7.52 4.91 -8.92
C VAL A 11 8.56 4.03 -8.26
N ILE A 12 8.68 4.12 -6.93
CA ILE A 12 9.63 3.37 -6.13
C ILE A 12 8.87 2.41 -5.23
N ILE A 13 8.97 1.13 -5.52
CA ILE A 13 8.32 0.07 -4.77
C ILE A 13 9.32 -0.86 -4.09
N GLY A 14 8.83 -1.67 -3.20
CA GLY A 14 9.65 -2.69 -2.51
C GLY A 14 9.11 -3.00 -1.12
N PRO A 15 9.68 -4.00 -0.45
CA PRO A 15 9.23 -4.41 0.87
C PRO A 15 9.49 -3.32 1.93
N THR A 16 8.82 -3.44 3.08
CA THR A 16 9.16 -2.62 4.23
C THR A 16 10.63 -2.83 4.62
N ALA A 17 11.26 -1.83 5.21
CA ALA A 17 12.67 -1.81 5.66
C ALA A 17 13.75 -1.91 4.56
N VAL A 18 13.41 -1.90 3.27
CA VAL A 18 14.41 -1.99 2.18
C VAL A 18 15.17 -0.68 1.89
N GLY A 19 14.70 0.47 2.42
CA GLY A 19 15.37 1.77 2.24
C GLY A 19 14.69 2.72 1.26
N LYS A 20 13.43 2.50 0.90
CA LYS A 20 12.69 3.35 -0.07
C LYS A 20 12.66 4.84 0.31
N THR A 21 12.40 5.17 1.58
CA THR A 21 12.22 6.56 2.04
C THR A 21 13.46 7.40 1.78
N LYS A 22 14.62 6.96 2.24
CA LYS A 22 15.87 7.70 1.99
C LYS A 22 16.15 7.87 0.51
N LEU A 23 16.09 6.77 -0.26
CA LEU A 23 16.33 6.83 -1.71
C LEU A 23 15.37 7.79 -2.41
N SER A 24 14.09 7.82 -2.03
CA SER A 24 13.10 8.68 -2.68
C SER A 24 13.36 10.16 -2.43
N ILE A 25 13.83 10.53 -1.25
CA ILE A 25 14.19 11.91 -0.92
C ILE A 25 15.41 12.35 -1.72
N ASP A 26 16.44 11.51 -1.79
CA ASP A 26 17.65 11.79 -2.59
C ASP A 26 17.31 11.93 -4.08
N LEU A 27 16.44 11.07 -4.62
CA LEU A 27 15.95 11.17 -6.01
C LEU A 27 15.08 12.40 -6.21
N ALA A 28 14.22 12.78 -5.27
CA ALA A 28 13.39 13.97 -5.38
C ALA A 28 14.25 15.24 -5.46
N LYS A 29 15.33 15.32 -4.69
CA LYS A 29 16.30 16.43 -4.80
C LYS A 29 17.01 16.46 -6.15
N ALA A 30 17.49 15.31 -6.62
CA ALA A 30 18.22 15.22 -7.88
C ALA A 30 17.34 15.53 -9.11
N LEU A 31 16.07 15.10 -9.08
CA LEU A 31 15.15 15.19 -10.22
C LEU A 31 14.15 16.35 -10.11
N ASN A 32 14.31 17.27 -9.15
CA ASN A 32 13.33 18.33 -8.87
C ASN A 32 11.92 17.76 -8.70
N GLY A 33 11.79 16.70 -7.90
CA GLY A 33 10.55 15.96 -7.71
C GLY A 33 9.84 16.29 -6.39
N GLU A 34 8.60 15.81 -6.29
CA GLU A 34 7.81 15.81 -5.06
C GLU A 34 7.27 14.39 -4.80
N ILE A 35 7.15 14.02 -3.54
CA ILE A 35 6.86 12.64 -3.14
C ILE A 35 5.37 12.45 -2.84
N ILE A 36 4.80 11.36 -3.34
CA ILE A 36 3.45 10.90 -3.02
C ILE A 36 3.57 9.54 -2.32
N SER A 37 3.12 9.45 -1.06
CA SER A 37 3.14 8.18 -0.32
C SER A 37 2.13 7.20 -0.92
N GLY A 38 2.61 6.02 -1.31
CA GLY A 38 1.83 4.86 -1.75
C GLY A 38 1.60 3.84 -0.64
N ASP A 39 1.57 4.30 0.61
CA ASP A 39 1.28 3.48 1.79
C ASP A 39 -0.15 3.70 2.27
N SER A 40 -0.86 2.60 2.58
CA SER A 40 -2.27 2.68 2.99
C SER A 40 -2.47 3.06 4.46
N MET A 41 -1.41 3.15 5.27
CA MET A 41 -1.48 3.41 6.71
C MET A 41 -0.85 4.73 7.11
N GLN A 42 0.13 5.25 6.38
CA GLN A 42 0.74 6.56 6.64
C GLN A 42 -0.22 7.75 6.44
N ILE A 43 -1.38 7.50 5.87
CA ILE A 43 -2.46 8.48 5.70
C ILE A 43 -3.12 8.89 7.02
N TYR A 44 -3.01 8.05 8.06
CA TYR A 44 -3.69 8.29 9.34
C TYR A 44 -2.84 9.15 10.27
N ARG A 45 -3.44 10.23 10.81
CA ARG A 45 -2.83 11.09 11.84
C ARG A 45 -2.59 10.31 13.11
N THR A 46 -1.54 10.66 13.85
CA THR A 46 -1.19 10.03 15.13
C THR A 46 -0.84 8.54 15.07
N MET A 47 -0.62 8.02 13.88
CA MET A 47 -0.11 6.67 13.64
C MET A 47 1.25 6.80 12.95
N ASP A 48 2.27 7.18 13.71
CA ASP A 48 3.55 7.64 13.18
C ASP A 48 4.63 6.57 13.30
N ILE A 49 4.83 6.06 14.51
CA ILE A 49 5.86 5.06 14.82
C ILE A 49 5.53 3.73 14.15
N GLY A 50 4.32 3.19 14.41
CA GLY A 50 3.92 1.87 13.89
C GLY A 50 3.81 1.80 12.37
N THR A 51 3.57 2.91 11.69
CA THR A 51 3.57 2.99 10.22
C THR A 51 4.94 3.32 9.62
N ALA A 52 5.95 3.58 10.45
CA ALA A 52 7.24 4.11 10.03
C ALA A 52 7.07 5.35 9.14
N LYS A 53 6.21 6.28 9.56
CA LYS A 53 5.94 7.52 8.83
C LYS A 53 7.19 8.36 8.74
N VAL A 54 7.42 8.97 7.58
CA VAL A 54 8.53 9.89 7.37
C VAL A 54 8.37 11.13 8.27
N THR A 55 9.41 11.49 9.03
CA THR A 55 9.39 12.69 9.87
C THR A 55 9.65 13.95 9.07
N LYS A 56 9.34 15.11 9.63
CA LYS A 56 9.61 16.41 8.98
C LYS A 56 11.11 16.62 8.72
N GLU A 57 11.95 16.14 9.62
CA GLU A 57 13.40 16.18 9.50
C GLU A 57 13.88 15.29 8.35
N GLU A 58 13.34 14.07 8.25
CA GLU A 58 13.65 13.15 7.16
C GLU A 58 13.16 13.66 5.80
N MET A 59 12.01 14.34 5.75
CA MET A 59 11.50 14.96 4.52
C MET A 59 12.47 15.94 3.88
N ASP A 60 13.33 16.56 4.67
CA ASP A 60 14.43 17.44 4.24
C ASP A 60 13.99 18.50 3.21
N GLY A 61 12.84 19.13 3.48
CA GLY A 61 12.25 20.17 2.65
C GLY A 61 11.50 19.66 1.40
N ILE A 62 11.49 18.36 1.11
CA ILE A 62 10.73 17.80 0.01
C ILE A 62 9.25 17.68 0.37
N PRO A 63 8.32 18.23 -0.43
CA PRO A 63 6.89 18.04 -0.20
C PRO A 63 6.50 16.55 -0.29
N HIS A 64 5.70 16.11 0.71
CA HIS A 64 5.14 14.77 0.77
C HIS A 64 3.61 14.86 0.80
N TYR A 65 2.96 14.11 -0.07
CA TYR A 65 1.50 14.02 -0.19
C TYR A 65 1.02 12.66 0.28
N MET A 66 -0.24 12.55 0.60
CA MET A 66 -0.89 11.33 1.11
C MET A 66 -0.34 10.87 2.46
N VAL A 67 0.08 11.82 3.29
CA VAL A 67 0.52 11.64 4.68
C VAL A 67 -0.39 12.48 5.57
N ASP A 68 -0.86 11.96 6.70
CA ASP A 68 -1.69 12.66 7.69
C ASP A 68 -2.99 13.29 7.14
N ILE A 69 -3.66 12.64 6.22
CA ILE A 69 -4.86 13.17 5.56
C ILE A 69 -6.18 12.66 6.17
N LYS A 70 -6.13 11.63 7.03
CA LYS A 70 -7.30 11.02 7.68
C LYS A 70 -7.10 10.90 9.18
N ASN A 71 -8.20 10.83 9.94
CA ASN A 71 -8.13 10.40 11.33
C ASN A 71 -8.21 8.88 11.42
N PRO A 72 -7.71 8.26 12.51
CA PRO A 72 -7.69 6.79 12.62
C PRO A 72 -9.05 6.11 12.50
N GLU A 73 -10.12 6.78 12.90
CA GLU A 73 -11.50 6.32 12.81
C GLU A 73 -12.10 6.43 11.40
N ASP A 74 -11.49 7.21 10.51
CA ASP A 74 -12.02 7.43 9.17
C ASP A 74 -11.80 6.19 8.27
N SER A 75 -12.76 5.90 7.42
CA SER A 75 -12.58 4.92 6.35
C SER A 75 -11.77 5.52 5.19
N PHE A 76 -11.01 4.68 4.52
CA PHE A 76 -10.28 5.09 3.32
C PHE A 76 -10.27 3.97 2.29
N SER A 77 -10.73 4.27 1.09
CA SER A 77 -10.82 3.30 0.01
C SER A 77 -9.68 3.45 -1.01
N VAL A 78 -9.45 2.38 -1.78
CA VAL A 78 -8.50 2.42 -2.90
C VAL A 78 -8.97 3.36 -4.01
N ALA A 79 -10.28 3.56 -4.18
CA ALA A 79 -10.84 4.52 -5.11
C ALA A 79 -10.53 5.96 -4.70
N GLU A 80 -10.72 6.31 -3.41
CA GLU A 80 -10.35 7.63 -2.88
C GLU A 80 -8.83 7.87 -3.00
N PHE A 81 -8.01 6.83 -2.78
CA PHE A 81 -6.57 6.92 -3.00
C PHE A 81 -6.24 7.23 -4.46
N GLN A 82 -6.81 6.49 -5.40
CA GLN A 82 -6.62 6.70 -6.84
C GLN A 82 -6.93 8.13 -7.26
N GLU A 83 -8.10 8.64 -6.88
CA GLU A 83 -8.56 9.99 -7.21
C GLU A 83 -7.57 11.05 -6.70
N ARG A 84 -7.21 10.98 -5.40
CA ARG A 84 -6.31 11.94 -4.77
C ARG A 84 -4.91 11.91 -5.37
N VAL A 85 -4.36 10.72 -5.60
CA VAL A 85 -3.02 10.57 -6.16
C VAL A 85 -2.96 11.05 -7.61
N ARG A 86 -3.96 10.73 -8.44
CA ARG A 86 -4.05 11.24 -9.80
C ARG A 86 -4.16 12.77 -9.85
N LYS A 87 -4.88 13.38 -8.89
CA LYS A 87 -4.91 14.84 -8.72
C LYS A 87 -3.52 15.39 -8.38
N HIS A 88 -2.81 14.78 -7.41
CA HIS A 88 -1.46 15.24 -7.04
C HIS A 88 -0.46 15.07 -8.18
N ILE A 89 -0.52 13.98 -8.96
CA ILE A 89 0.34 13.81 -10.14
C ILE A 89 0.17 15.01 -11.08
N ARG A 90 -1.06 15.37 -11.41
CA ARG A 90 -1.37 16.51 -12.29
C ARG A 90 -0.85 17.83 -11.72
N GLU A 91 -1.16 18.13 -10.46
CA GLU A 91 -0.74 19.36 -9.80
C GLU A 91 0.80 19.51 -9.72
N ILE A 92 1.51 18.41 -9.45
CA ILE A 92 2.98 18.39 -9.42
C ILE A 92 3.55 18.62 -10.83
N THR A 93 2.98 17.94 -11.83
CA THR A 93 3.40 18.10 -13.23
C THR A 93 3.16 19.52 -13.75
N GLU A 94 2.01 20.13 -13.42
CA GLU A 94 1.71 21.54 -13.77
C GLU A 94 2.70 22.54 -13.19
N ARG A 95 3.31 22.21 -12.03
CA ARG A 95 4.41 23.01 -11.44
C ARG A 95 5.79 22.74 -12.07
N GLY A 96 5.85 21.91 -13.10
CA GLY A 96 7.10 21.54 -13.78
C GLY A 96 8.00 20.63 -12.93
N LYS A 97 7.43 19.89 -11.98
CA LYS A 97 8.14 18.96 -11.12
C LYS A 97 7.80 17.50 -11.45
N LEU A 98 8.66 16.57 -11.03
CA LEU A 98 8.45 15.14 -11.23
C LEU A 98 7.66 14.55 -10.06
N PRO A 99 6.45 13.97 -10.28
CA PRO A 99 5.78 13.17 -9.27
C PRO A 99 6.54 11.86 -9.02
N ILE A 100 6.82 11.57 -7.75
CA ILE A 100 7.51 10.35 -7.32
C ILE A 100 6.61 9.59 -6.35
N ILE A 101 6.01 8.49 -6.79
CA ILE A 101 5.20 7.63 -5.92
C ILE A 101 6.12 6.67 -5.18
N VAL A 102 5.99 6.58 -3.85
CA VAL A 102 6.84 5.74 -3.01
C VAL A 102 5.99 4.89 -2.09
N GLY A 103 6.04 3.57 -2.22
CA GLY A 103 5.21 2.75 -1.34
C GLY A 103 5.39 1.24 -1.48
N GLY A 104 4.56 0.53 -0.72
CA GLY A 104 4.54 -0.93 -0.70
C GLY A 104 3.15 -1.53 -0.86
N THR A 105 2.10 -0.71 -1.01
CA THR A 105 0.72 -1.18 -1.16
C THR A 105 0.40 -1.40 -2.64
N GLY A 106 0.61 -2.62 -3.12
CA GLY A 106 0.58 -2.96 -4.54
C GLY A 106 -0.72 -2.57 -5.24
N LEU A 107 -1.88 -2.91 -4.67
CA LEU A 107 -3.18 -2.56 -5.26
C LEU A 107 -3.37 -1.04 -5.39
N TYR A 108 -2.91 -0.26 -4.43
CA TYR A 108 -3.02 1.20 -4.45
C TYR A 108 -2.20 1.78 -5.62
N ILE A 109 -0.95 1.33 -5.75
CA ILE A 109 -0.07 1.78 -6.85
C ILE A 109 -0.63 1.33 -8.21
N GLN A 110 -1.07 0.08 -8.32
CA GLN A 110 -1.69 -0.42 -9.55
C GLN A 110 -2.91 0.42 -9.97
N SER A 111 -3.79 0.71 -9.03
CA SER A 111 -5.02 1.46 -9.31
C SER A 111 -4.76 2.86 -9.87
N VAL A 112 -3.65 3.48 -9.47
CA VAL A 112 -3.25 4.81 -9.97
C VAL A 112 -2.68 4.73 -11.38
N LEU A 113 -1.77 3.78 -11.60
CA LEU A 113 -0.96 3.71 -12.83
C LEU A 113 -1.72 3.16 -14.03
N PHE A 114 -2.68 2.28 -13.80
CA PHE A 114 -3.51 1.68 -14.85
C PHE A 114 -4.91 2.25 -14.83
N ASP A 115 -5.63 2.09 -15.93
CA ASP A 115 -7.04 2.52 -15.99
C ASP A 115 -7.95 1.55 -15.23
N TYR A 116 -7.75 1.55 -13.91
CA TYR A 116 -8.49 0.71 -12.98
C TYR A 116 -9.83 1.39 -12.65
N GLN A 117 -10.91 0.79 -13.13
CA GLN A 117 -12.27 1.28 -12.88
C GLN A 117 -12.77 0.67 -11.56
N PHE A 118 -13.17 1.53 -10.65
CA PHE A 118 -13.93 1.11 -9.47
C PHE A 118 -15.40 1.32 -9.73
N THR A 119 -16.23 0.38 -9.33
CA THR A 119 -17.68 0.60 -9.30
C THR A 119 -17.98 1.74 -8.31
N ASP A 120 -18.76 2.71 -8.73
CA ASP A 120 -19.19 3.87 -7.92
C ASP A 120 -20.04 3.47 -6.70
N ASP A 121 -20.31 2.18 -6.52
CA ASP A 121 -21.07 1.65 -5.41
C ASP A 121 -20.32 1.79 -4.09
N ALA A 122 -20.89 2.58 -3.21
CA ALA A 122 -20.41 2.80 -1.83
C ALA A 122 -20.29 1.51 -0.99
N GLY A 123 -20.62 0.36 -1.56
CA GLY A 123 -20.66 -0.93 -0.89
C GLY A 123 -21.86 -1.06 0.04
N ASP A 124 -22.40 -2.25 0.16
CA ASP A 124 -23.50 -2.55 1.07
C ASP A 124 -22.98 -3.10 2.40
N THR A 125 -22.82 -2.21 3.38
CA THR A 125 -22.34 -2.58 4.74
C THR A 125 -23.29 -3.58 5.39
N ILE A 126 -24.60 -3.47 5.18
CA ILE A 126 -25.59 -4.38 5.78
C ILE A 126 -25.41 -5.78 5.17
N TYR A 127 -25.24 -5.85 3.86
CA TYR A 127 -25.01 -7.13 3.19
C TYR A 127 -23.69 -7.78 3.63
N ARG A 128 -22.63 -6.99 3.82
CA ARG A 128 -21.36 -7.51 4.36
C ARG A 128 -21.51 -8.10 5.74
N GLU A 129 -22.14 -7.38 6.68
CA GLU A 129 -22.39 -7.84 8.03
C GLU A 129 -23.23 -9.13 8.04
N GLN A 130 -24.24 -9.22 7.18
CA GLN A 130 -25.04 -10.44 7.02
C GLN A 130 -24.19 -11.63 6.55
N MET A 131 -23.31 -11.42 5.57
CA MET A 131 -22.43 -12.48 5.06
C MET A 131 -21.33 -12.87 6.06
N GLU A 132 -20.79 -11.91 6.82
CA GLU A 132 -19.84 -12.18 7.90
C GLU A 132 -20.50 -13.02 9.02
N LYS A 133 -21.69 -12.62 9.45
CA LYS A 133 -22.48 -13.40 10.40
C LYS A 133 -22.77 -14.81 9.90
N LEU A 134 -23.15 -14.94 8.63
CA LEU A 134 -23.41 -16.24 8.02
C LEU A 134 -22.15 -17.11 7.96
N ALA A 135 -20.97 -16.52 7.73
CA ALA A 135 -19.69 -17.23 7.76
C ALA A 135 -19.33 -17.72 9.18
N LEU A 136 -19.68 -16.95 10.22
CA LEU A 136 -19.50 -17.36 11.62
C LEU A 136 -20.47 -18.50 12.01
N GLU A 137 -21.75 -18.43 11.61
CA GLU A 137 -22.78 -19.38 11.99
C GLU A 137 -22.71 -20.71 11.20
N ARG A 138 -22.39 -20.66 9.91
CA ARG A 138 -22.45 -21.82 9.00
C ARG A 138 -21.10 -22.24 8.44
N GLY A 139 -20.06 -21.50 8.77
CA GLY A 139 -18.71 -21.76 8.27
C GLY A 139 -18.40 -21.05 6.95
N VAL A 140 -17.10 -20.86 6.71
CA VAL A 140 -16.58 -20.13 5.53
C VAL A 140 -16.90 -20.83 4.20
N GLU A 141 -16.94 -22.15 4.21
CA GLU A 141 -17.28 -22.97 3.04
C GLU A 141 -18.71 -22.74 2.55
N TYR A 142 -19.64 -22.46 3.48
CA TYR A 142 -21.02 -22.16 3.10
C TYR A 142 -21.13 -20.84 2.33
N VAL A 143 -20.40 -19.81 2.75
CA VAL A 143 -20.39 -18.52 2.04
C VAL A 143 -19.63 -18.62 0.73
N HIS A 144 -18.55 -19.40 0.68
CA HIS A 144 -17.83 -19.70 -0.55
C HIS A 144 -18.68 -20.44 -1.59
N LYS A 145 -19.53 -21.38 -1.14
CA LYS A 145 -20.47 -22.07 -2.04
C LYS A 145 -21.47 -21.08 -2.69
N LYS A 146 -21.92 -20.06 -1.94
CA LYS A 146 -22.77 -19.01 -2.54
C LYS A 146 -22.04 -18.25 -3.64
N LEU A 147 -20.73 -17.98 -3.46
CA LEU A 147 -19.93 -17.38 -4.51
C LEU A 147 -19.80 -18.30 -5.71
N GLN A 148 -19.63 -19.60 -5.48
CA GLN A 148 -19.55 -20.59 -6.55
C GLN A 148 -20.85 -20.67 -7.40
N GLU A 149 -22.01 -20.39 -6.78
CA GLU A 149 -23.30 -20.37 -7.49
C GLU A 149 -23.46 -19.12 -8.38
N VAL A 150 -22.92 -17.95 -7.98
CA VAL A 150 -23.09 -16.69 -8.72
C VAL A 150 -21.91 -16.32 -9.61
N ASP A 151 -20.69 -16.63 -9.17
CA ASP A 151 -19.44 -16.34 -9.88
C ASP A 151 -18.43 -17.51 -9.71
N PRO A 152 -18.62 -18.61 -10.46
CA PRO A 152 -17.77 -19.80 -10.34
C PRO A 152 -16.30 -19.51 -10.58
N GLU A 153 -15.98 -18.58 -11.49
CA GLU A 153 -14.61 -18.22 -11.84
C GLU A 153 -13.90 -17.48 -10.70
N SER A 154 -14.58 -16.54 -10.04
CA SER A 154 -14.07 -15.92 -8.82
C SER A 154 -13.91 -16.94 -7.70
N ALA A 155 -14.84 -17.90 -7.57
CA ALA A 155 -14.77 -18.94 -6.54
C ALA A 155 -13.57 -19.89 -6.75
N GLU A 156 -13.19 -20.19 -7.97
CA GLU A 156 -11.98 -20.97 -8.26
C GLU A 156 -10.69 -20.23 -7.88
N ARG A 157 -10.68 -18.91 -8.07
CA ARG A 157 -9.50 -18.04 -7.78
C ARG A 157 -9.39 -17.62 -6.32
N ILE A 158 -10.49 -17.59 -5.57
CA ILE A 158 -10.56 -17.10 -4.19
C ILE A 158 -10.79 -18.27 -3.24
N HIS A 159 -9.78 -18.59 -2.43
CA HIS A 159 -9.91 -19.66 -1.43
C HIS A 159 -10.95 -19.30 -0.36
N ALA A 160 -11.74 -20.25 0.12
CA ALA A 160 -12.83 -20.07 1.08
C ALA A 160 -12.38 -19.34 2.37
N ASN A 161 -11.16 -19.60 2.85
CA ASN A 161 -10.59 -18.91 4.02
C ASN A 161 -10.33 -17.41 3.81
N ASN A 162 -10.38 -16.92 2.56
CA ASN A 162 -10.31 -15.49 2.27
C ASN A 162 -11.71 -14.87 2.31
N VAL A 163 -12.36 -14.98 3.48
CA VAL A 163 -13.75 -14.60 3.71
C VAL A 163 -14.06 -13.19 3.22
N ARG A 164 -13.21 -12.22 3.54
CA ARG A 164 -13.39 -10.82 3.12
C ARG A 164 -13.47 -10.68 1.60
N ARG A 165 -12.63 -11.43 0.87
CA ARG A 165 -12.63 -11.37 -0.60
C ARG A 165 -13.80 -12.12 -1.20
N VAL A 166 -14.21 -13.24 -0.58
CA VAL A 166 -15.45 -13.96 -0.96
C VAL A 166 -16.66 -13.06 -0.79
N ILE A 167 -16.78 -12.41 0.37
CA ILE A 167 -17.89 -11.47 0.66
C ILE A 167 -17.88 -10.30 -0.31
N ARG A 168 -16.70 -9.73 -0.62
CA ARG A 168 -16.61 -8.62 -1.58
C ARG A 168 -17.08 -9.01 -2.99
N ALA A 169 -16.76 -10.21 -3.45
CA ALA A 169 -17.24 -10.70 -4.75
C ALA A 169 -18.76 -10.89 -4.77
N LEU A 170 -19.32 -11.44 -3.69
CA LEU A 170 -20.77 -11.55 -3.51
C LEU A 170 -21.47 -10.19 -3.43
N GLU A 171 -20.88 -9.23 -2.73
CA GLU A 171 -21.40 -7.88 -2.60
C GLU A 171 -21.44 -7.15 -3.95
N ILE A 172 -20.38 -7.24 -4.76
CA ILE A 172 -20.34 -6.69 -6.11
C ILE A 172 -21.52 -7.23 -6.92
N PHE A 173 -21.71 -8.55 -6.91
CA PHE A 173 -22.84 -9.16 -7.62
C PHE A 173 -24.20 -8.72 -7.05
N HIS A 174 -24.31 -8.57 -5.73
CA HIS A 174 -25.54 -8.11 -5.07
C HIS A 174 -25.92 -6.69 -5.45
N THR A 175 -24.94 -5.78 -5.51
CA THR A 175 -25.19 -4.35 -5.74
C THR A 175 -25.28 -4.01 -7.22
N THR A 176 -24.51 -4.66 -8.09
CA THR A 176 -24.40 -4.30 -9.50
C THR A 176 -25.07 -5.28 -10.46
N GLY A 177 -25.31 -6.53 -10.03
CA GLY A 177 -25.70 -7.63 -10.89
C GLY A 177 -24.58 -8.17 -11.79
N GLU A 178 -23.39 -7.56 -11.76
CA GLU A 178 -22.21 -8.02 -12.52
C GLU A 178 -21.31 -8.92 -11.67
N LYS A 179 -20.67 -9.90 -12.30
CA LYS A 179 -19.70 -10.75 -11.61
C LYS A 179 -18.36 -10.03 -11.44
N MET A 180 -17.69 -10.27 -10.32
CA MET A 180 -16.34 -9.76 -10.08
C MET A 180 -15.35 -10.25 -11.14
N SER A 181 -15.48 -11.50 -11.61
CA SER A 181 -14.66 -12.05 -12.70
C SER A 181 -14.79 -11.24 -13.99
N GLU A 182 -16.03 -10.90 -14.41
CA GLU A 182 -16.31 -10.11 -15.60
C GLU A 182 -15.75 -8.67 -15.49
N GLN A 183 -15.83 -8.06 -14.30
CA GLN A 183 -15.24 -6.74 -14.07
C GLN A 183 -13.72 -6.77 -14.17
N LEU A 184 -13.08 -7.82 -13.65
CA LEU A 184 -11.63 -7.98 -13.73
C LEU A 184 -11.13 -8.23 -15.16
N GLU A 185 -11.91 -8.90 -15.99
CA GLU A 185 -11.59 -9.10 -17.41
C GLU A 185 -11.70 -7.83 -18.25
N LYS A 186 -12.66 -6.97 -17.92
CA LYS A 186 -12.85 -5.66 -18.58
C LYS A 186 -11.76 -4.64 -18.24
N GLN A 187 -10.95 -4.90 -17.22
CA GLN A 187 -9.90 -3.97 -16.82
C GLN A 187 -8.75 -3.96 -17.83
N GLU A 188 -8.57 -2.83 -18.47
CA GLU A 188 -7.45 -2.61 -19.37
C GLU A 188 -6.14 -2.48 -18.57
N ASN A 189 -5.12 -3.25 -18.99
CA ASN A 189 -3.78 -3.17 -18.40
C ASN A 189 -2.92 -2.09 -19.10
N GLU A 190 -3.54 -1.00 -19.54
CA GLU A 190 -2.82 0.10 -20.16
C GLU A 190 -2.33 1.10 -19.12
N LEU A 191 -1.05 1.48 -19.20
CA LEU A 191 -0.48 2.52 -18.38
C LEU A 191 -1.01 3.90 -18.81
N LEU A 192 -1.52 4.66 -17.85
CA LEU A 192 -2.03 6.03 -18.09
C LEU A 192 -0.90 7.06 -18.22
N TYR A 193 0.29 6.76 -17.73
CA TYR A 193 1.44 7.64 -17.59
C TYR A 193 2.66 7.09 -18.32
N ASP A 194 3.64 7.96 -18.59
CA ASP A 194 5.01 7.54 -18.91
C ASP A 194 5.72 7.20 -17.59
N VAL A 195 5.86 5.90 -17.30
CA VAL A 195 6.25 5.41 -15.97
C VAL A 195 7.67 4.85 -15.97
N SER A 196 8.46 5.30 -15.00
CA SER A 196 9.67 4.61 -14.56
C SER A 196 9.37 3.82 -13.27
N LEU A 197 9.12 2.50 -13.37
CA LEU A 197 8.76 1.65 -12.25
C LEU A 197 9.97 0.88 -11.73
N ILE A 198 10.40 1.22 -10.51
CA ILE A 198 11.60 0.73 -9.86
C ILE A 198 11.22 -0.09 -8.64
N GLY A 199 11.72 -1.31 -8.57
CA GLY A 199 11.62 -2.19 -7.41
C GLY A 199 12.94 -2.28 -6.65
N LEU A 200 12.91 -2.07 -5.35
CA LEU A 200 14.05 -2.38 -4.48
C LEU A 200 13.91 -3.79 -3.92
N THR A 201 14.98 -4.55 -3.99
CA THR A 201 15.09 -5.87 -3.36
C THR A 201 16.38 -5.96 -2.55
N MET A 202 16.43 -6.93 -1.67
CA MET A 202 17.57 -7.19 -0.79
C MET A 202 17.64 -8.68 -0.47
N ASP A 203 18.83 -9.18 -0.10
CA ASP A 203 18.96 -10.50 0.48
C ASP A 203 17.91 -10.73 1.57
N ARG A 204 17.36 -11.94 1.60
CA ARG A 204 16.21 -12.25 2.46
C ARG A 204 16.57 -12.19 3.94
N GLU A 205 17.73 -12.69 4.32
CA GLU A 205 18.17 -12.74 5.72
C GLU A 205 18.42 -11.32 6.21
N MET A 206 19.16 -10.52 5.44
CA MET A 206 19.41 -9.12 5.74
C MET A 206 18.12 -8.30 5.84
N LEU A 207 17.15 -8.55 4.94
CA LEU A 207 15.85 -7.88 5.01
C LEU A 207 15.11 -8.23 6.30
N TYR A 208 15.13 -9.49 6.70
CA TYR A 208 14.45 -9.95 7.91
C TYR A 208 15.10 -9.40 9.18
N ASP A 209 16.42 -9.32 9.22
CA ASP A 209 17.16 -8.70 10.32
C ASP A 209 16.82 -7.20 10.44
N ARG A 210 16.78 -6.48 9.32
CA ARG A 210 16.35 -5.06 9.28
C ARG A 210 14.90 -4.88 9.72
N ILE A 211 14.02 -5.77 9.37
CA ILE A 211 12.62 -5.74 9.81
C ILE A 211 12.54 -5.96 11.33
N ASN A 212 13.24 -6.95 11.86
CA ASN A 212 13.25 -7.22 13.29
C ASN A 212 13.83 -6.05 14.08
N LEU A 213 14.98 -5.54 13.66
CA LEU A 213 15.61 -4.37 14.28
C LEU A 213 14.70 -3.14 14.23
N ARG A 214 14.00 -2.91 13.12
CA ARG A 214 13.03 -1.81 13.02
C ARG A 214 11.91 -1.93 14.06
N VAL A 215 11.40 -3.12 14.30
CA VAL A 215 10.37 -3.34 15.34
C VAL A 215 10.94 -3.03 16.72
N ASP A 216 12.18 -3.44 17.03
CA ASP A 216 12.82 -3.12 18.30
C ASP A 216 12.98 -1.59 18.47
N ILE A 217 13.45 -0.90 17.43
CA ILE A 217 13.52 0.58 17.42
C ILE A 217 12.15 1.23 17.61
N MET A 218 11.09 0.73 16.99
CA MET A 218 9.74 1.25 17.17
C MET A 218 9.27 1.12 18.62
N MET A 219 9.56 0.00 19.29
CA MET A 219 9.25 -0.18 20.70
C MET A 219 10.01 0.81 21.56
N ASP A 220 11.32 1.01 21.31
CA ASP A 220 12.15 1.97 22.02
C ASP A 220 11.72 3.43 21.79
N GLN A 221 11.12 3.73 20.65
CA GLN A 221 10.59 5.05 20.28
C GLN A 221 9.20 5.34 20.86
N GLY A 222 8.56 4.38 21.52
CA GLY A 222 7.26 4.58 22.17
C GLY A 222 6.07 4.06 21.34
N LEU A 223 6.25 3.00 20.56
CA LEU A 223 5.13 2.39 19.83
C LEU A 223 4.01 1.92 20.77
N LEU A 224 4.37 1.44 21.97
CA LEU A 224 3.39 1.00 22.96
C LEU A 224 2.49 2.17 23.39
N GLU A 225 3.09 3.31 23.71
CA GLU A 225 2.40 4.54 24.13
C GLU A 225 1.56 5.14 22.99
N GLU A 226 2.05 5.09 21.75
CA GLU A 226 1.28 5.52 20.57
C GLU A 226 -0.01 4.69 20.43
N VAL A 227 0.10 3.38 20.56
CA VAL A 227 -1.06 2.47 20.44
C VAL A 227 -1.99 2.58 21.67
N GLU A 228 -1.43 2.73 22.87
CA GLU A 228 -2.21 2.98 24.09
C GLU A 228 -3.06 4.25 23.97
N GLY A 229 -2.51 5.31 23.39
CA GLY A 229 -3.22 6.55 23.12
C GLY A 229 -4.45 6.35 22.22
N LEU A 230 -4.36 5.52 21.21
CA LEU A 230 -5.50 5.15 20.34
C LEU A 230 -6.50 4.26 21.11
N TYR A 231 -5.99 3.28 21.86
CA TYR A 231 -6.79 2.37 22.66
C TYR A 231 -7.64 3.10 23.69
N ASN A 232 -7.05 4.06 24.44
CA ASN A 232 -7.72 4.86 25.45
C ASN A 232 -8.74 5.86 24.87
N ARG A 233 -8.58 6.27 23.62
CA ARG A 233 -9.56 7.05 22.86
C ARG A 233 -10.77 6.21 22.41
N GLY A 234 -10.77 4.91 22.65
CA GLY A 234 -11.85 4.02 22.26
C GLY A 234 -11.89 3.72 20.76
N ILE A 235 -10.80 3.93 20.04
CA ILE A 235 -10.74 3.61 18.60
C ILE A 235 -10.69 2.10 18.45
N ARG A 236 -11.74 1.51 17.88
CA ARG A 236 -11.95 0.07 17.75
C ARG A 236 -12.56 -0.23 16.39
N ASP A 237 -12.39 -1.45 15.93
CA ASP A 237 -13.10 -2.04 14.78
C ASP A 237 -12.99 -1.22 13.48
N CYS A 238 -11.95 -0.37 13.35
CA CYS A 238 -11.68 0.43 12.17
C CYS A 238 -10.48 -0.08 11.38
N GLN A 239 -10.38 0.36 10.13
CA GLN A 239 -9.36 -0.10 9.19
C GLN A 239 -7.93 0.17 9.68
N SER A 240 -7.69 1.31 10.31
CA SER A 240 -6.39 1.73 10.82
C SER A 240 -5.83 0.75 11.85
N ILE A 241 -6.66 0.26 12.78
CA ILE A 241 -6.24 -0.66 13.84
C ILE A 241 -5.88 -2.05 13.29
N GLN A 242 -6.30 -2.40 12.09
CA GLN A 242 -5.88 -3.64 11.42
C GLN A 242 -4.44 -3.56 10.88
N ALA A 243 -3.78 -2.40 10.97
CA ALA A 243 -2.39 -2.26 10.59
C ALA A 243 -1.47 -3.13 11.45
N ILE A 244 -0.40 -3.63 10.83
CA ILE A 244 0.66 -4.38 11.52
C ILE A 244 1.34 -3.43 12.50
N GLY A 245 1.52 -3.87 13.74
CA GLY A 245 1.99 -3.06 14.86
C GLY A 245 0.87 -2.66 15.80
N TYR A 246 -0.26 -2.25 15.26
CA TYR A 246 -1.41 -1.83 16.07
C TYR A 246 -2.24 -3.00 16.54
N LYS A 247 -2.69 -3.86 15.65
CA LYS A 247 -3.54 -5.01 16.00
C LYS A 247 -2.88 -5.97 17.01
N GLU A 248 -1.57 -6.20 16.88
CA GLU A 248 -0.82 -7.08 17.79
C GLU A 248 -0.75 -6.48 19.21
N ILE A 249 -0.55 -5.15 19.31
CA ILE A 249 -0.52 -4.47 20.61
C ILE A 249 -1.93 -4.30 21.19
N TYR A 250 -2.98 -4.18 20.35
CA TYR A 250 -4.37 -4.25 20.81
C TYR A 250 -4.68 -5.59 21.44
N ASP A 251 -4.21 -6.72 20.88
CA ASP A 251 -4.36 -8.04 21.49
C ASP A 251 -3.70 -8.12 22.87
N TYR A 252 -2.60 -7.41 23.10
CA TYR A 252 -1.99 -7.26 24.41
C TYR A 252 -2.86 -6.43 25.38
N PHE A 253 -3.37 -5.27 24.97
CA PHE A 253 -4.25 -4.44 25.81
C PHE A 253 -5.59 -5.11 26.13
N GLU A 254 -6.01 -6.10 25.37
CA GLU A 254 -7.21 -6.91 25.60
C GLU A 254 -6.91 -8.22 26.34
N ASP A 255 -5.72 -8.35 26.94
CA ASP A 255 -5.27 -9.51 27.73
C ASP A 255 -5.31 -10.85 26.97
N ARG A 256 -5.23 -10.81 25.61
CA ARG A 256 -5.22 -12.03 24.78
C ARG A 256 -3.84 -12.66 24.69
N VAL A 257 -2.80 -11.83 24.75
CA VAL A 257 -1.39 -12.25 24.65
C VAL A 257 -0.51 -11.38 25.56
N SER A 258 0.66 -11.87 25.92
CA SER A 258 1.69 -11.05 26.59
C SER A 258 2.29 -10.01 25.64
N LEU A 259 2.92 -8.96 26.19
CA LEU A 259 3.62 -7.97 25.37
C LEU A 259 4.75 -8.61 24.54
N GLU A 260 5.48 -9.56 25.12
CA GLU A 260 6.55 -10.27 24.41
C GLU A 260 6.00 -11.06 23.20
N GLU A 261 4.85 -11.73 23.39
CA GLU A 261 4.17 -12.44 22.31
C GLU A 261 3.66 -11.47 21.23
N ALA A 262 3.08 -10.33 21.62
CA ALA A 262 2.62 -9.29 20.68
C ALA A 262 3.78 -8.78 19.81
N VAL A 263 4.93 -8.45 20.42
CA VAL A 263 6.14 -8.01 19.68
C VAL A 263 6.68 -9.12 18.78
N SER A 264 6.70 -10.36 19.22
CA SER A 264 7.12 -11.51 18.41
C SER A 264 6.19 -11.72 17.20
N GLN A 265 4.88 -11.58 17.39
CA GLN A 265 3.88 -11.64 16.32
C GLN A 265 4.05 -10.47 15.35
N LEU A 266 4.28 -9.25 15.85
CA LEU A 266 4.56 -8.07 15.04
C LEU A 266 5.76 -8.29 14.11
N LYS A 267 6.90 -8.77 14.62
CA LYS A 267 8.07 -9.13 13.81
C LYS A 267 7.72 -10.16 12.73
N THR A 268 6.99 -11.20 13.11
CA THR A 268 6.58 -12.27 12.18
C THR A 268 5.63 -11.77 11.09
N ASN A 269 4.64 -10.96 11.46
CA ASN A 269 3.66 -10.41 10.53
C ASN A 269 4.31 -9.39 9.57
N SER A 270 5.29 -8.61 10.04
CA SER A 270 6.08 -7.69 9.23
C SER A 270 6.90 -8.43 8.17
N ARG A 271 7.59 -9.53 8.54
CA ARG A 271 8.31 -10.39 7.58
C ARG A 271 7.37 -11.03 6.55
N ARG A 272 6.21 -11.51 6.98
CA ARG A 272 5.18 -12.06 6.08
C ARG A 272 4.64 -11.00 5.13
N TYR A 273 4.47 -9.77 5.61
CA TYR A 273 4.04 -8.64 4.78
C TYR A 273 5.08 -8.29 3.72
N ALA A 274 6.35 -8.18 4.08
CA ALA A 274 7.44 -7.96 3.14
C ALA A 274 7.48 -9.03 2.03
N LYS A 275 7.29 -10.30 2.38
CA LYS A 275 7.19 -11.40 1.41
C LYS A 275 5.98 -11.22 0.47
N ARG A 276 4.81 -10.86 1.02
CA ARG A 276 3.61 -10.62 0.21
C ARG A 276 3.80 -9.46 -0.75
N GLN A 277 4.43 -8.36 -0.32
CA GLN A 277 4.74 -7.20 -1.19
C GLN A 277 5.59 -7.62 -2.39
N LEU A 278 6.72 -8.32 -2.16
CA LEU A 278 7.58 -8.79 -3.24
C LEU A 278 6.86 -9.74 -4.21
N THR A 279 6.11 -10.70 -3.67
CA THR A 279 5.33 -11.64 -4.48
C THR A 279 4.29 -10.93 -5.34
N TRP A 280 3.60 -9.95 -4.75
CA TRP A 280 2.57 -9.18 -5.44
C TRP A 280 3.14 -8.40 -6.62
N PHE A 281 4.18 -7.61 -6.38
CA PHE A 281 4.80 -6.79 -7.43
C PHE A 281 5.43 -7.62 -8.54
N ARG A 282 6.09 -8.72 -8.22
CA ARG A 282 6.68 -9.64 -9.22
C ARG A 282 5.65 -10.28 -10.14
N ASN A 283 4.46 -10.54 -9.62
CA ASN A 283 3.41 -11.23 -10.37
C ASN A 283 2.46 -10.29 -11.12
N LYS A 284 2.41 -9.01 -10.75
CA LYS A 284 1.36 -8.09 -11.22
C LYS A 284 1.87 -6.90 -12.01
N MET A 285 3.16 -6.62 -11.99
CA MET A 285 3.72 -5.43 -12.63
C MET A 285 5.06 -5.75 -13.29
N ASP A 286 5.32 -5.09 -14.41
CA ASP A 286 6.65 -5.13 -15.06
C ASP A 286 7.59 -4.14 -14.36
N VAL A 287 8.44 -4.65 -13.49
CA VAL A 287 9.27 -3.87 -12.56
C VAL A 287 10.74 -4.07 -12.87
N THR A 288 11.49 -2.98 -12.98
CA THR A 288 12.95 -3.04 -13.01
C THR A 288 13.50 -3.11 -11.58
N TRP A 289 14.07 -4.26 -11.22
CA TRP A 289 14.53 -4.54 -9.87
C TRP A 289 15.99 -4.16 -9.65
N PHE A 290 16.26 -3.46 -8.54
CA PHE A 290 17.60 -3.11 -8.06
C PHE A 290 17.86 -3.79 -6.72
N ASP A 291 18.88 -4.62 -6.70
CA ASP A 291 19.35 -5.26 -5.46
C ASP A 291 20.23 -4.29 -4.68
N VAL A 292 19.78 -3.93 -3.47
CA VAL A 292 20.48 -3.00 -2.57
C VAL A 292 21.19 -3.71 -1.42
N THR A 293 21.41 -5.02 -1.53
CA THR A 293 22.13 -5.82 -0.53
C THR A 293 23.54 -5.26 -0.27
N GLY A 294 24.26 -4.93 -1.32
CA GLY A 294 25.61 -4.41 -1.27
C GLY A 294 25.74 -2.91 -1.02
N GLY A 295 24.65 -2.22 -0.72
CA GLY A 295 24.62 -0.78 -0.48
C GLY A 295 23.70 0.00 -1.44
N GLU A 296 23.79 1.33 -1.33
CA GLU A 296 22.94 2.23 -2.10
C GLU A 296 23.27 2.23 -3.60
N LYS A 297 22.24 2.23 -4.44
CA LYS A 297 22.34 2.27 -5.90
C LYS A 297 21.82 3.58 -6.49
N MET A 298 21.92 4.66 -5.74
CA MET A 298 21.37 5.97 -6.11
C MET A 298 21.75 6.39 -7.53
N SER A 299 23.04 6.38 -7.89
CA SER A 299 23.50 6.83 -9.21
C SER A 299 23.05 5.94 -10.37
N GLU A 300 22.88 4.64 -10.13
CA GLU A 300 22.37 3.67 -11.12
C GLU A 300 20.88 3.89 -11.37
N ILE A 301 20.12 4.03 -10.29
CA ILE A 301 18.67 4.28 -10.34
C ILE A 301 18.37 5.64 -10.95
N LEU A 302 19.12 6.68 -10.58
CA LEU A 302 18.95 8.03 -11.15
C LEU A 302 19.10 8.00 -12.67
N ARG A 303 20.18 7.41 -13.17
CA ARG A 303 20.43 7.28 -14.63
C ARG A 303 19.33 6.47 -15.32
N TYR A 304 18.82 5.43 -14.67
CA TYR A 304 17.71 4.64 -15.20
C TYR A 304 16.43 5.49 -15.34
N ILE A 305 16.07 6.28 -14.32
CA ILE A 305 14.90 7.17 -14.36
C ILE A 305 15.05 8.22 -15.46
N GLU A 306 16.21 8.91 -15.51
CA GLU A 306 16.49 9.93 -16.51
C GLU A 306 16.38 9.38 -17.94
N GLY A 307 16.94 8.20 -18.18
CA GLY A 307 16.87 7.52 -19.48
C GLY A 307 15.46 7.06 -19.85
N LYS A 308 14.78 6.41 -18.89
CA LYS A 308 13.43 5.86 -19.11
C LYS A 308 12.40 6.95 -19.39
N LEU A 309 12.44 8.04 -18.63
CA LEU A 309 11.51 9.16 -18.75
C LEU A 309 12.03 10.27 -19.69
N GLN A 310 13.17 10.09 -20.32
CA GLN A 310 13.79 11.09 -21.21
C GLN A 310 13.84 12.49 -20.55
N LEU A 311 14.33 12.51 -19.30
CA LEU A 311 14.51 13.77 -18.56
C LEU A 311 15.80 14.44 -19.05
N LYS A 312 15.77 15.79 -19.19
CA LYS A 312 17.01 16.52 -19.47
C LYS A 312 17.89 16.45 -18.22
N SER A 313 19.12 15.96 -18.39
CA SER A 313 20.11 15.94 -17.31
C SER A 313 20.36 17.37 -16.84
N ASN A 314 20.10 17.65 -15.56
CA ASN A 314 20.42 18.93 -14.93
C ASN A 314 21.94 19.12 -14.67
N ASN A 315 22.78 18.24 -15.21
CA ASN A 315 24.24 18.30 -15.09
C ASN A 315 24.85 19.26 -16.12
N SER A 316 24.48 20.53 -16.07
CA SER A 316 25.17 21.61 -16.77
C SER A 316 25.14 22.87 -15.92
N LYS A 317 25.86 22.85 -14.79
CA LYS A 317 26.49 24.06 -14.20
C LYS A 317 27.59 23.66 -13.23
#